data_1720f48073c13f7ee345092107a605f8
#
_entry.id   1720f48073c13f7ee345092107a605f8
#
_cell.length_a   1.000
_cell.length_b   1.000
_cell.length_c   1.000
_cell.angle_alpha   90.00
_cell.angle_beta   90.00
_cell.angle_gamma   90.00
#
_symmetry.space_group_name_H-M   'P 1'
#
loop_
_entity.id
_entity.type
_entity.pdbx_description
1 polymer ?
#
loop_
_entity_poly.entity_id
_entity_poly.type
_entity_poly.pdbx_seq_one_letter_code
_entity_poly.pdbx_strand_id
1 'polypeptide(L)'
;PGLSIKVFASTTRNSYSGQQRSTSPFYYSISYYDKLTDTYTLRELNPNGGREDLDYTAEGNQVSSSYYYEASLNYNRTFREKHNITGLLVGVLRENKSGGASSIQTSLPARNIGLSGRFTYAYDGRYFAEANFGYNGSERFAKNERFGLFPSIGAGWMISEEKFWNQDLKNIINKLKLKGTYGLVGNDNIGAWNDRFFYMSEVNLNGSGANFSWGQDFERNVGTIL
;
A
#
# COMPACT_ATOMS: atom_id res chain seq x y z
N PRO A 1 15.29 28.28 -20.94
CA PRO A 1 14.70 28.35 -19.62
C PRO A 1 13.25 27.93 -19.68
N GLY A 2 12.77 27.22 -18.62
CA GLY A 2 11.42 26.67 -18.57
C GLY A 2 11.36 25.16 -18.39
N LEU A 3 12.46 24.43 -18.54
CA LEU A 3 12.61 23.02 -18.29
C LEU A 3 13.26 22.79 -16.94
N SER A 4 12.67 21.91 -16.13
CA SER A 4 13.25 21.44 -14.87
C SER A 4 13.10 19.93 -14.74
N ILE A 5 14.10 19.31 -14.13
CA ILE A 5 14.13 17.89 -13.83
C ILE A 5 14.25 17.74 -12.32
N LYS A 6 13.44 16.86 -11.74
CA LYS A 6 13.53 16.50 -10.33
C LYS A 6 13.60 15.00 -10.23
N VAL A 7 14.53 14.51 -9.41
CA VAL A 7 14.64 13.09 -9.06
C VAL A 7 14.52 12.98 -7.55
N PHE A 8 13.73 12.02 -7.10
CA PHE A 8 13.52 11.75 -5.69
C PHE A 8 13.65 10.24 -5.43
N ALA A 9 14.36 9.89 -4.37
CA ALA A 9 14.48 8.53 -3.90
C ALA A 9 14.24 8.50 -2.38
N SER A 10 13.47 7.54 -1.94
CA SER A 10 13.18 7.31 -0.52
C SER A 10 13.23 5.83 -0.20
N THR A 11 13.77 5.52 0.96
CA THR A 11 13.73 4.17 1.52
C THR A 11 13.26 4.23 2.96
N THR A 12 12.38 3.33 3.33
CA THR A 12 11.90 3.17 4.69
C THR A 12 12.06 1.71 5.09
N ARG A 13 12.62 1.48 6.26
CA ARG A 13 12.73 0.15 6.83
C ARG A 13 12.18 0.17 8.25
N ASN A 14 11.19 -0.68 8.50
CA ASN A 14 10.63 -0.91 9.82
C ASN A 14 11.04 -2.31 10.26
N SER A 15 11.55 -2.43 11.47
CA SER A 15 11.87 -3.72 12.08
C SER A 15 11.24 -3.77 13.46
N TYR A 16 10.63 -4.88 13.77
CA TYR A 16 10.10 -5.21 15.09
C TYR A 16 10.75 -6.51 15.56
N SER A 17 11.20 -6.52 16.79
CA SER A 17 11.66 -7.73 17.49
C SER A 17 11.11 -7.71 18.91
N GLY A 18 10.43 -8.77 19.30
CA GLY A 18 9.89 -8.94 20.64
C GLY A 18 10.60 -10.06 21.39
N GLN A 19 10.72 -9.89 22.68
CA GLN A 19 11.24 -10.89 23.61
C GLN A 19 10.37 -10.86 24.87
N GLN A 20 9.94 -12.03 25.29
CA GLN A 20 9.25 -12.18 26.57
C GLN A 20 10.14 -12.98 27.53
N ARG A 21 10.29 -12.47 28.72
CA ARG A 21 10.91 -13.18 29.83
C ARG A 21 9.93 -13.22 30.98
N SER A 22 9.71 -14.38 31.55
CA SER A 22 8.80 -14.57 32.66
C SER A 22 9.44 -15.42 33.75
N THR A 23 9.01 -15.20 35.00
CA THR A 23 9.37 -16.01 36.13
C THR A 23 8.18 -16.75 36.65
N SER A 24 8.36 -18.00 37.03
CA SER A 24 7.38 -18.83 37.71
C SER A 24 7.92 -19.22 39.09
N PRO A 25 7.91 -18.31 40.05
CA PRO A 25 8.57 -18.55 41.33
C PRO A 25 7.85 -19.66 42.11
N PHE A 26 8.58 -20.33 42.99
CA PHE A 26 8.00 -21.22 43.96
C PHE A 26 7.23 -20.42 45.02
N TYR A 27 6.01 -20.87 45.33
CA TYR A 27 5.16 -20.32 46.39
C TYR A 27 5.13 -21.27 47.55
N TYR A 28 5.24 -20.72 48.77
CA TYR A 28 5.26 -21.45 50.01
C TYR A 28 4.14 -21.00 50.94
N SER A 29 3.56 -21.93 51.69
CA SER A 29 2.69 -21.65 52.82
C SER A 29 3.26 -22.21 54.10
N ILE A 30 3.00 -21.60 55.25
CA ILE A 30 3.32 -22.14 56.54
C ILE A 30 2.45 -23.34 56.79
N SER A 31 3.04 -24.53 56.92
CA SER A 31 2.34 -25.76 57.28
C SER A 31 2.32 -26.01 58.80
N TYR A 32 3.36 -25.58 59.49
CA TYR A 32 3.45 -25.73 60.97
C TYR A 32 4.37 -24.64 61.54
N TYR A 33 4.01 -24.16 62.73
CA TYR A 33 4.81 -23.23 63.50
C TYR A 33 5.07 -23.81 64.90
N ASP A 34 6.35 -23.99 65.23
CA ASP A 34 6.78 -24.45 66.53
C ASP A 34 7.09 -23.24 67.45
N LYS A 35 6.26 -23.03 68.44
CA LYS A 35 6.38 -21.93 69.43
C LYS A 35 7.56 -22.08 70.36
N LEU A 36 8.10 -23.29 70.57
CA LEU A 36 9.19 -23.52 71.51
C LEU A 36 10.54 -23.16 70.88
N THR A 37 10.67 -23.42 69.62
CA THR A 37 11.91 -23.19 68.84
C THR A 37 11.82 -21.96 67.93
N ASP A 38 10.65 -21.31 67.86
CA ASP A 38 10.36 -20.19 66.95
C ASP A 38 10.72 -20.51 65.46
N THR A 39 10.35 -21.71 65.04
CA THR A 39 10.65 -22.18 63.68
C THR A 39 9.39 -22.46 62.87
N TYR A 40 9.46 -22.17 61.57
CA TYR A 40 8.36 -22.41 60.60
C TYR A 40 8.75 -23.56 59.69
N THR A 41 7.78 -24.48 59.52
CA THR A 41 7.83 -25.50 58.44
C THR A 41 7.05 -24.99 57.28
N LEU A 42 7.69 -24.86 56.12
CA LEU A 42 7.06 -24.40 54.89
C LEU A 42 6.64 -25.60 54.04
N ARG A 43 5.49 -25.43 53.38
CA ARG A 43 4.98 -26.37 52.40
C ARG A 43 4.95 -25.64 51.06
N GLU A 44 5.53 -26.24 50.04
CA GLU A 44 5.52 -25.76 48.69
C GLU A 44 4.10 -25.91 48.09
N LEU A 45 3.57 -24.84 47.46
CA LEU A 45 2.24 -24.79 46.90
C LEU A 45 2.21 -25.20 45.42
N ASN A 46 3.30 -25.01 44.71
CA ASN A 46 3.40 -25.28 43.28
C ASN A 46 4.67 -26.10 42.91
N PRO A 47 4.87 -27.28 43.50
CA PRO A 47 6.11 -28.07 43.34
C PRO A 47 6.39 -28.46 41.87
N ASN A 48 5.36 -28.56 41.04
CA ASN A 48 5.49 -28.95 39.63
C ASN A 48 5.48 -27.74 38.68
N GLY A 49 5.22 -26.53 39.19
CA GLY A 49 5.05 -25.33 38.37
C GLY A 49 6.07 -24.22 38.69
N GLY A 50 6.75 -24.32 39.82
CA GLY A 50 7.78 -23.38 40.21
C GLY A 50 9.09 -23.64 39.47
N ARG A 51 9.81 -22.57 39.14
CA ARG A 51 11.14 -22.62 38.51
C ARG A 51 12.02 -21.52 39.09
N GLU A 52 13.31 -21.81 39.23
CA GLU A 52 14.31 -20.80 39.60
C GLU A 52 14.83 -20.03 38.37
N ASP A 53 14.64 -20.62 37.17
CA ASP A 53 15.11 -20.06 35.92
C ASP A 53 14.08 -19.09 35.30
N LEU A 54 14.60 -18.17 34.48
CA LEU A 54 13.80 -17.31 33.62
C LEU A 54 13.35 -18.09 32.42
N ASP A 55 12.05 -18.15 32.19
CA ASP A 55 11.49 -18.58 30.91
C ASP A 55 11.73 -17.50 29.85
N TYR A 56 12.14 -17.92 28.68
CA TYR A 56 12.38 -17.05 27.52
C TYR A 56 11.55 -17.51 26.33
N THR A 57 10.80 -16.58 25.77
CA THR A 57 10.09 -16.77 24.52
C THR A 57 10.49 -15.66 23.54
N ALA A 58 11.02 -16.05 22.40
CA ALA A 58 11.26 -15.13 21.30
C ALA A 58 9.93 -14.86 20.59
N GLU A 59 9.48 -13.62 20.59
CA GLU A 59 8.42 -13.16 19.71
C GLU A 59 8.96 -13.00 18.28
N GLY A 60 8.07 -13.18 17.30
CA GLY A 60 8.47 -13.16 15.90
C GLY A 60 9.14 -11.85 15.49
N ASN A 61 10.22 -11.94 14.74
CA ASN A 61 10.86 -10.78 14.11
C ASN A 61 10.13 -10.42 12.81
N GLN A 62 9.71 -9.18 12.68
CA GLN A 62 9.10 -8.65 11.47
C GLN A 62 9.96 -7.54 10.89
N VAL A 63 10.23 -7.63 9.62
CA VAL A 63 10.98 -6.59 8.88
C VAL A 63 10.18 -6.22 7.64
N SER A 64 9.88 -4.95 7.47
CA SER A 64 9.29 -4.43 6.23
C SER A 64 10.19 -3.35 5.64
N SER A 65 10.27 -3.32 4.32
CA SER A 65 11.05 -2.33 3.59
C SER A 65 10.22 -1.76 2.45
N SER A 66 10.26 -0.45 2.29
CA SER A 66 9.61 0.27 1.20
C SER A 66 10.66 1.10 0.45
N TYR A 67 10.64 0.98 -0.87
CA TYR A 67 11.47 1.76 -1.78
C TYR A 67 10.56 2.58 -2.68
N TYR A 68 10.89 3.85 -2.83
CA TYR A 68 10.18 4.78 -3.69
C TYR A 68 11.16 5.56 -4.53
N TYR A 69 10.95 5.55 -5.83
CA TYR A 69 11.72 6.33 -6.79
C TYR A 69 10.77 7.12 -7.67
N GLU A 70 11.06 8.39 -7.85
CA GLU A 70 10.31 9.30 -8.70
C GLU A 70 11.28 10.11 -9.55
N ALA A 71 10.96 10.23 -10.83
CA ALA A 71 11.62 11.18 -11.71
C ALA A 71 10.54 12.02 -12.39
N SER A 72 10.68 13.32 -12.35
CA SER A 72 9.76 14.24 -13.01
C SER A 72 10.48 15.23 -13.91
N LEU A 73 9.87 15.47 -15.06
CA LEU A 73 10.27 16.46 -16.04
C LEU A 73 9.15 17.50 -16.13
N ASN A 74 9.46 18.72 -15.82
CA ASN A 74 8.50 19.83 -15.84
C ASN A 74 8.96 20.90 -16.85
N TYR A 75 8.05 21.29 -17.71
CA TYR A 75 8.26 22.38 -18.67
C TYR A 75 7.19 23.43 -18.48
N ASN A 76 7.59 24.70 -18.40
CA ASN A 76 6.67 25.83 -18.34
C ASN A 76 7.27 27.01 -19.09
N ARG A 77 6.56 27.48 -20.13
CA ARG A 77 7.00 28.62 -20.91
C ARG A 77 5.83 29.38 -21.52
N THR A 78 5.94 30.71 -21.47
CA THR A 78 5.03 31.62 -22.18
C THR A 78 5.71 32.14 -23.42
N PHE A 79 5.04 32.01 -24.57
CA PHE A 79 5.49 32.51 -25.86
C PHE A 79 4.62 33.69 -26.28
N ARG A 80 5.25 34.72 -26.82
CA ARG A 80 4.56 35.93 -27.30
C ARG A 80 3.52 36.48 -26.32
N GLU A 81 3.79 36.36 -25.01
CA GLU A 81 2.94 36.84 -23.91
C GLU A 81 1.53 36.23 -23.84
N LYS A 82 1.10 35.51 -24.87
CA LYS A 82 -0.27 34.98 -25.01
C LYS A 82 -0.38 33.46 -24.96
N HIS A 83 0.70 32.75 -25.31
CA HIS A 83 0.70 31.29 -25.41
C HIS A 83 1.44 30.71 -24.20
N ASN A 84 0.71 30.25 -23.21
CA ASN A 84 1.31 29.54 -22.08
C ASN A 84 1.22 28.03 -22.32
N ILE A 85 2.36 27.38 -22.30
CA ILE A 85 2.51 25.91 -22.45
C ILE A 85 3.12 25.37 -21.18
N THR A 86 2.45 24.36 -20.58
CA THR A 86 3.05 23.57 -19.51
C THR A 86 3.02 22.10 -19.86
N GLY A 87 4.07 21.41 -19.47
CA GLY A 87 4.18 19.97 -19.60
C GLY A 87 4.74 19.38 -18.32
N LEU A 88 4.20 18.27 -17.89
CA LEU A 88 4.70 17.48 -16.76
C LEU A 88 4.73 16.03 -17.17
N LEU A 89 5.85 15.36 -16.96
CA LEU A 89 6.00 13.92 -17.09
C LEU A 89 6.55 13.38 -15.77
N VAL A 90 5.91 12.35 -15.20
CA VAL A 90 6.31 11.76 -13.93
C VAL A 90 6.38 10.26 -14.09
N GLY A 91 7.56 9.70 -13.79
CA GLY A 91 7.76 8.25 -13.65
C GLY A 91 7.90 7.90 -12.17
N VAL A 92 7.17 6.88 -11.72
CA VAL A 92 7.18 6.40 -10.33
C VAL A 92 7.46 4.91 -10.32
N LEU A 93 8.35 4.48 -9.43
CA LEU A 93 8.58 3.08 -9.11
C LEU A 93 8.49 2.91 -7.59
N ARG A 94 7.62 2.01 -7.16
CA ARG A 94 7.45 1.65 -5.75
C ARG A 94 7.61 0.16 -5.57
N GLU A 95 8.35 -0.24 -4.55
CA GLU A 95 8.50 -1.64 -4.13
C GLU A 95 8.33 -1.73 -2.63
N ASN A 96 7.43 -2.62 -2.16
CA ASN A 96 7.25 -2.93 -0.74
C ASN A 96 7.57 -4.40 -0.52
N LYS A 97 8.39 -4.69 0.49
CA LYS A 97 8.75 -6.03 0.95
C LYS A 97 8.30 -6.20 2.39
N SER A 98 7.69 -7.33 2.70
CA SER A 98 7.31 -7.70 4.07
C SER A 98 8.02 -8.98 4.45
N GLY A 99 8.67 -9.00 5.60
CA GLY A 99 9.18 -10.21 6.24
C GLY A 99 8.12 -10.82 7.15
N GLY A 100 8.23 -12.12 7.43
CA GLY A 100 7.26 -12.84 8.25
C GLY A 100 5.98 -13.22 7.49
N ALA A 101 6.06 -13.32 6.18
CA ALA A 101 4.93 -13.72 5.35
C ALA A 101 4.49 -15.16 5.61
N SER A 102 3.18 -15.39 5.68
CA SER A 102 2.58 -16.71 5.91
C SER A 102 2.32 -17.51 4.62
N SER A 103 2.45 -16.87 3.45
CA SER A 103 2.24 -17.50 2.14
C SER A 103 3.26 -17.02 1.12
N ILE A 104 3.42 -17.78 0.02
CA ILE A 104 4.26 -17.39 -1.12
C ILE A 104 3.80 -16.03 -1.66
N GLN A 105 2.51 -15.83 -1.84
CA GLN A 105 1.95 -14.57 -2.38
C GLN A 105 2.32 -13.37 -1.52
N THR A 106 2.22 -13.48 -0.20
CA THR A 106 2.56 -12.40 0.72
C THR A 106 4.07 -12.21 0.89
N SER A 107 4.89 -13.21 0.57
CA SER A 107 6.35 -13.14 0.60
C SER A 107 6.96 -12.39 -0.59
N LEU A 108 6.23 -12.32 -1.70
CA LEU A 108 6.70 -11.63 -2.90
C LEU A 108 6.62 -10.11 -2.73
N PRO A 109 7.59 -9.35 -3.25
CA PRO A 109 7.53 -7.89 -3.24
C PRO A 109 6.29 -7.37 -3.93
N ALA A 110 5.63 -6.36 -3.34
CA ALA A 110 4.57 -5.62 -4.02
C ALA A 110 5.19 -4.48 -4.82
N ARG A 111 5.04 -4.51 -6.14
CA ARG A 111 5.61 -3.53 -7.05
C ARG A 111 4.52 -2.75 -7.76
N ASN A 112 4.76 -1.47 -7.91
CA ASN A 112 3.96 -0.59 -8.74
C ASN A 112 4.90 0.27 -9.58
N ILE A 113 4.62 0.35 -10.86
CA ILE A 113 5.32 1.22 -11.81
C ILE A 113 4.28 2.04 -12.55
N GLY A 114 4.52 3.32 -12.65
CA GLY A 114 3.63 4.23 -13.35
C GLY A 114 4.38 5.30 -14.10
N LEU A 115 3.86 5.66 -15.26
CA LEU A 115 4.25 6.81 -16.04
C LEU A 115 3.02 7.68 -16.23
N SER A 116 3.07 8.93 -15.83
CA SER A 116 1.97 9.87 -16.02
C SER A 116 2.46 11.15 -16.68
N GLY A 117 1.60 11.73 -17.49
CA GLY A 117 1.90 12.96 -18.17
C GLY A 117 0.72 13.92 -18.18
N ARG A 118 1.03 15.20 -18.17
CA ARG A 118 0.08 16.31 -18.26
C ARG A 118 0.63 17.33 -19.23
N PHE A 119 -0.19 17.74 -20.16
CA PHE A 119 0.07 18.85 -21.06
C PHE A 119 -1.05 19.87 -20.92
N THR A 120 -0.72 21.15 -20.73
CA THR A 120 -1.69 22.22 -20.74
C THR A 120 -1.29 23.32 -21.68
N TYR A 121 -2.27 23.90 -22.33
CA TYR A 121 -2.12 25.06 -23.19
C TYR A 121 -3.15 26.12 -22.80
N ALA A 122 -2.70 27.33 -22.60
CA ALA A 122 -3.58 28.47 -22.40
C ALA A 122 -3.25 29.57 -23.40
N TYR A 123 -4.31 30.09 -24.04
CA TYR A 123 -4.20 31.19 -24.97
C TYR A 123 -4.86 32.45 -24.40
N ASP A 124 -4.05 33.50 -24.24
CA ASP A 124 -4.45 34.85 -23.82
C ASP A 124 -5.26 34.87 -22.50
N GLY A 125 -5.06 33.87 -21.62
CA GLY A 125 -5.83 33.73 -20.39
C GLY A 125 -7.31 33.37 -20.57
N ARG A 126 -7.76 33.16 -21.83
CA ARG A 126 -9.17 32.94 -22.19
C ARG A 126 -9.51 31.51 -22.54
N TYR A 127 -8.69 30.86 -23.36
CA TYR A 127 -8.91 29.50 -23.83
C TYR A 127 -7.91 28.57 -23.20
N PHE A 128 -8.38 27.43 -22.73
CA PHE A 128 -7.58 26.44 -22.04
C PHE A 128 -7.82 25.08 -22.64
N ALA A 129 -6.77 24.35 -22.91
CA ALA A 129 -6.80 22.94 -23.28
C ALA A 129 -5.87 22.15 -22.36
N GLU A 130 -6.28 20.96 -22.01
CA GLU A 130 -5.51 20.03 -21.16
C GLU A 130 -5.61 18.62 -21.71
N ALA A 131 -4.51 17.91 -21.73
CA ALA A 131 -4.43 16.49 -22.00
C ALA A 131 -3.60 15.82 -20.91
N ASN A 132 -4.12 14.73 -20.36
CA ASN A 132 -3.42 13.94 -19.37
C ASN A 132 -3.43 12.47 -19.81
N PHE A 133 -2.43 11.73 -19.35
CA PHE A 133 -2.44 10.28 -19.43
C PHE A 133 -1.80 9.68 -18.17
N GLY A 134 -2.27 8.51 -17.80
CA GLY A 134 -1.63 7.61 -16.85
C GLY A 134 -1.40 6.27 -17.50
N TYR A 135 -0.20 5.73 -17.41
CA TYR A 135 0.16 4.38 -17.82
C TYR A 135 0.70 3.64 -16.62
N ASN A 136 -0.14 2.83 -15.99
CA ASN A 136 0.14 2.22 -14.71
C ASN A 136 0.11 0.70 -14.80
N GLY A 137 1.06 0.06 -14.12
CA GLY A 137 1.14 -1.39 -14.02
C GLY A 137 0.72 -1.89 -12.63
N SER A 138 -0.16 -2.91 -12.61
CA SER A 138 -0.59 -3.59 -11.39
C SER A 138 -0.24 -5.08 -11.46
N GLU A 139 0.41 -5.60 -10.42
CA GLU A 139 0.75 -7.02 -10.30
C GLU A 139 -0.46 -7.92 -9.97
N ARG A 140 -1.64 -7.34 -9.76
CA ARG A 140 -2.89 -8.09 -9.58
C ARG A 140 -3.30 -8.82 -10.85
N PHE A 141 -2.85 -8.32 -12.01
CA PHE A 141 -3.17 -8.86 -13.33
C PHE A 141 -2.02 -9.69 -13.91
N ALA A 142 -2.35 -10.59 -14.83
CA ALA A 142 -1.37 -11.39 -15.56
C ALA A 142 -0.38 -10.50 -16.33
N LYS A 143 0.80 -11.01 -16.63
CA LYS A 143 1.90 -10.25 -17.22
C LYS A 143 1.49 -9.42 -18.46
N ASN A 144 0.63 -9.97 -19.31
CA ASN A 144 0.19 -9.32 -20.55
C ASN A 144 -0.93 -8.28 -20.34
N GLU A 145 -1.65 -8.34 -19.20
CA GLU A 145 -2.79 -7.46 -18.87
C GLU A 145 -2.44 -6.49 -17.71
N ARG A 146 -1.17 -6.45 -17.33
CA ARG A 146 -0.71 -5.73 -16.14
C ARG A 146 -0.77 -4.23 -16.28
N PHE A 147 -0.62 -3.70 -17.52
CA PHE A 147 -0.54 -2.27 -17.78
C PHE A 147 -1.80 -1.73 -18.42
N GLY A 148 -2.29 -0.62 -17.87
CA GLY A 148 -3.44 0.11 -18.39
C GLY A 148 -3.07 1.55 -18.77
N LEU A 149 -3.62 2.03 -19.90
CA LEU A 149 -3.53 3.42 -20.33
C LEU A 149 -4.84 4.15 -20.02
N PHE A 150 -4.74 5.27 -19.31
CA PHE A 150 -5.86 6.08 -18.83
C PHE A 150 -5.72 7.51 -19.31
N PRO A 151 -6.16 7.82 -20.55
CA PRO A 151 -6.11 9.17 -21.09
C PRO A 151 -7.27 10.03 -20.58
N SER A 152 -7.04 11.34 -20.47
CA SER A 152 -8.10 12.33 -20.26
C SER A 152 -7.80 13.62 -21.01
N ILE A 153 -8.85 14.31 -21.45
CA ILE A 153 -8.79 15.60 -22.10
C ILE A 153 -9.73 16.59 -21.44
N GLY A 154 -9.38 17.86 -21.48
CA GLY A 154 -10.20 18.92 -20.95
C GLY A 154 -10.08 20.20 -21.76
N ALA A 155 -11.15 20.96 -21.79
CA ALA A 155 -11.18 22.29 -22.37
C ALA A 155 -11.84 23.29 -21.40
N GLY A 156 -11.41 24.53 -21.46
CA GLY A 156 -11.96 25.59 -20.63
C GLY A 156 -12.01 26.92 -21.38
N TRP A 157 -13.03 27.70 -21.10
CA TRP A 157 -13.22 29.02 -21.67
C TRP A 157 -13.53 30.03 -20.56
N MET A 158 -12.71 31.09 -20.48
CA MET A 158 -12.91 32.18 -19.57
C MET A 158 -13.76 33.25 -20.25
N ILE A 159 -15.06 33.14 -20.10
CA ILE A 159 -16.04 34.03 -20.75
C ILE A 159 -15.88 35.48 -20.24
N SER A 160 -15.55 35.65 -18.98
CA SER A 160 -15.36 36.97 -18.37
C SER A 160 -14.14 37.75 -18.90
N GLU A 161 -13.26 37.13 -19.66
CA GLU A 161 -12.12 37.81 -20.30
C GLU A 161 -12.33 38.09 -21.77
N GLU A 162 -13.51 37.83 -22.29
CA GLU A 162 -13.87 38.15 -23.67
C GLU A 162 -14.21 39.64 -23.84
N LYS A 163 -14.00 40.13 -25.05
CA LYS A 163 -14.24 41.58 -25.38
C LYS A 163 -15.68 42.01 -25.19
N PHE A 164 -16.64 41.08 -25.31
CA PHE A 164 -18.07 41.39 -25.12
C PHE A 164 -18.46 41.46 -23.63
N TRP A 165 -17.60 41.04 -22.70
CA TRP A 165 -17.83 41.10 -21.25
C TRP A 165 -17.44 42.48 -20.74
N ASN A 166 -18.40 43.42 -20.70
CA ASN A 166 -18.14 44.78 -20.33
C ASN A 166 -17.93 44.96 -18.82
N GLN A 167 -17.55 46.19 -18.40
CA GLN A 167 -17.24 46.49 -17.01
C GLN A 167 -18.45 46.32 -16.08
N ASP A 168 -19.67 46.63 -16.58
CA ASP A 168 -20.90 46.51 -15.78
C ASP A 168 -21.17 45.05 -15.43
N LEU A 169 -20.96 44.12 -16.39
CA LEU A 169 -21.06 42.70 -16.14
C LEU A 169 -19.95 42.20 -15.19
N LYS A 170 -18.73 42.74 -15.29
CA LYS A 170 -17.63 42.40 -14.38
C LYS A 170 -17.90 42.85 -12.93
N ASN A 171 -18.64 43.93 -12.73
CA ASN A 171 -19.04 44.39 -11.40
C ASN A 171 -20.04 43.41 -10.71
N ILE A 172 -20.84 42.70 -11.50
CA ILE A 172 -21.83 41.72 -11.00
C ILE A 172 -21.20 40.32 -10.94
N ILE A 173 -20.57 39.91 -12.03
CA ILE A 173 -19.91 38.57 -12.16
C ILE A 173 -18.45 38.81 -12.55
N ASN A 174 -17.59 38.87 -11.57
CA ASN A 174 -16.17 39.14 -11.77
C ASN A 174 -15.48 38.06 -12.61
N LYS A 175 -15.85 36.80 -12.42
CA LYS A 175 -15.19 35.65 -13.08
C LYS A 175 -16.22 34.61 -13.50
N LEU A 176 -16.31 34.35 -14.81
CA LEU A 176 -17.12 33.28 -15.36
C LEU A 176 -16.24 32.38 -16.25
N LYS A 177 -16.09 31.12 -15.85
CA LYS A 177 -15.33 30.11 -16.59
C LYS A 177 -16.23 28.91 -16.87
N LEU A 178 -16.36 28.53 -18.13
CA LEU A 178 -16.93 27.25 -18.56
C LEU A 178 -15.80 26.23 -18.72
N LYS A 179 -15.99 24.99 -18.24
CA LYS A 179 -15.04 23.91 -18.43
C LYS A 179 -15.76 22.56 -18.67
N GLY A 180 -15.16 21.73 -19.49
CA GLY A 180 -15.59 20.36 -19.74
C GLY A 180 -14.38 19.43 -19.75
N THR A 181 -14.52 18.22 -19.20
CA THR A 181 -13.49 17.19 -19.18
C THR A 181 -14.08 15.84 -19.48
N TYR A 182 -13.30 15.01 -20.14
CA TYR A 182 -13.62 13.61 -20.41
C TYR A 182 -12.37 12.75 -20.21
N GLY A 183 -12.51 11.58 -19.60
CA GLY A 183 -11.35 10.71 -19.40
C GLY A 183 -11.73 9.31 -18.99
N LEU A 184 -10.77 8.41 -19.14
CA LEU A 184 -10.84 7.04 -18.69
C LEU A 184 -10.09 6.91 -17.35
N VAL A 185 -10.66 6.12 -16.43
CA VAL A 185 -10.07 5.84 -15.13
C VAL A 185 -9.97 4.34 -14.95
N GLY A 186 -8.82 3.87 -14.48
CA GLY A 186 -8.61 2.48 -14.09
C GLY A 186 -8.78 2.29 -12.58
N ASN A 187 -9.26 1.12 -12.21
CA ASN A 187 -9.34 0.68 -10.83
C ASN A 187 -8.81 -0.75 -10.75
N ASP A 188 -7.77 -0.98 -9.94
CA ASP A 188 -7.17 -2.28 -9.67
C ASP A 188 -7.53 -2.82 -8.27
N ASN A 189 -8.45 -2.15 -7.56
CA ASN A 189 -8.88 -2.54 -6.23
C ASN A 189 -9.86 -3.72 -6.29
N ILE A 190 -9.34 -4.89 -6.63
CA ILE A 190 -10.05 -6.17 -6.70
C ILE A 190 -9.66 -7.02 -5.50
N GLY A 191 -10.63 -7.60 -4.78
CA GLY A 191 -10.38 -8.43 -3.61
C GLY A 191 -9.88 -7.66 -2.38
N ALA A 192 -9.31 -8.36 -1.40
CA ALA A 192 -8.71 -7.75 -0.23
C ALA A 192 -7.37 -7.07 -0.58
N TRP A 193 -6.88 -6.18 0.31
CA TRP A 193 -5.63 -5.42 0.09
C TRP A 193 -4.39 -6.32 -0.10
N ASN A 194 -4.39 -7.50 0.49
CA ASN A 194 -3.31 -8.50 0.41
C ASN A 194 -3.51 -9.51 -0.72
N ASP A 195 -4.68 -9.51 -1.37
CA ASP A 195 -4.92 -10.38 -2.52
C ASP A 195 -4.18 -9.84 -3.73
N ARG A 196 -3.27 -10.64 -4.23
CA ARG A 196 -2.44 -10.36 -5.39
C ARG A 196 -2.32 -11.60 -6.24
N PHE A 197 -1.93 -11.43 -7.50
CA PHE A 197 -1.71 -12.56 -8.41
C PHE A 197 -2.96 -13.43 -8.61
N PHE A 198 -4.12 -12.80 -8.83
CA PHE A 198 -5.41 -13.49 -9.09
C PHE A 198 -5.38 -14.49 -10.24
N TYR A 199 -4.37 -14.40 -11.10
CA TYR A 199 -4.15 -15.32 -12.21
C TYR A 199 -3.38 -16.59 -11.83
N MET A 200 -2.91 -16.70 -10.58
CA MET A 200 -2.22 -17.89 -10.09
C MET A 200 -3.23 -18.84 -9.47
N SER A 201 -3.20 -20.09 -9.91
CA SER A 201 -3.99 -21.15 -9.29
C SER A 201 -3.40 -21.50 -7.92
N GLU A 202 -4.23 -21.54 -6.90
CA GLU A 202 -3.86 -21.99 -5.56
C GLU A 202 -4.48 -23.35 -5.30
N VAL A 203 -3.66 -24.30 -4.89
CA VAL A 203 -4.10 -25.65 -4.52
C VAL A 203 -3.90 -25.83 -3.02
N ASN A 204 -4.98 -25.94 -2.28
CA ASN A 204 -4.94 -26.26 -0.86
C ASN A 204 -5.06 -27.78 -0.66
N LEU A 205 -3.93 -28.44 -0.46
CA LEU A 205 -3.87 -29.90 -0.26
C LEU A 205 -4.46 -30.36 1.07
N ASN A 206 -4.65 -29.45 2.03
CA ASN A 206 -5.24 -29.73 3.35
C ASN A 206 -6.69 -29.21 3.47
N GLY A 207 -7.29 -28.77 2.37
CA GLY A 207 -8.67 -28.31 2.36
C GLY A 207 -9.66 -29.46 2.63
N SER A 208 -10.68 -29.17 3.45
CA SER A 208 -11.71 -30.15 3.85
C SER A 208 -12.73 -30.50 2.75
N GLY A 209 -12.50 -30.07 1.50
CA GLY A 209 -13.52 -30.08 0.45
C GLY A 209 -13.75 -31.39 -0.30
N ALA A 210 -12.84 -32.33 -0.26
CA ALA A 210 -13.05 -33.64 -0.90
C ALA A 210 -12.27 -34.73 -0.14
N ASN A 211 -12.99 -35.61 0.49
CA ASN A 211 -12.42 -36.78 1.15
C ASN A 211 -12.61 -38.00 0.23
N PHE A 212 -11.53 -38.68 -0.09
CA PHE A 212 -11.57 -39.98 -0.71
C PHE A 212 -11.24 -41.03 0.34
N SER A 213 -12.15 -41.96 0.56
CA SER A 213 -11.89 -43.15 1.36
C SER A 213 -11.61 -44.33 0.43
N TRP A 214 -10.42 -44.91 0.56
CA TRP A 214 -10.02 -46.11 -0.16
C TRP A 214 -9.90 -47.27 0.83
N GLY A 215 -10.81 -48.23 0.77
CA GLY A 215 -10.87 -49.33 1.71
C GLY A 215 -11.40 -48.92 3.09
N GLN A 216 -11.40 -49.81 4.06
CA GLN A 216 -11.94 -49.53 5.40
C GLN A 216 -11.00 -48.73 6.31
N ASP A 217 -9.73 -48.53 5.92
CA ASP A 217 -8.70 -47.93 6.80
C ASP A 217 -7.90 -46.80 6.18
N PHE A 218 -8.34 -46.20 5.04
CA PHE A 218 -7.57 -45.16 4.35
C PHE A 218 -8.46 -43.97 4.01
N GLU A 219 -8.36 -42.89 4.80
CA GLU A 219 -8.88 -41.56 4.45
C GLU A 219 -7.75 -40.70 3.86
N ARG A 220 -7.95 -40.24 2.64
CA ARG A 220 -7.06 -39.25 2.00
C ARG A 220 -7.83 -37.98 1.70
N ASN A 221 -7.45 -36.91 2.34
CA ASN A 221 -7.96 -35.58 2.01
C ASN A 221 -7.29 -35.09 0.71
N VAL A 222 -8.10 -34.86 -0.31
CA VAL A 222 -7.65 -34.19 -1.55
C VAL A 222 -8.09 -32.74 -1.46
N GLY A 223 -7.13 -31.82 -1.59
CA GLY A 223 -7.39 -30.40 -1.50
C GLY A 223 -8.30 -29.89 -2.62
N THR A 224 -8.99 -28.81 -2.35
CA THR A 224 -9.82 -28.09 -3.32
C THR A 224 -8.96 -27.23 -4.23
N ILE A 225 -9.19 -27.30 -5.54
CA ILE A 225 -8.64 -26.35 -6.52
C ILE A 225 -9.61 -25.16 -6.56
N LEU A 226 -9.10 -23.99 -6.24
CA LEU A 226 -9.83 -22.71 -6.31
C LEU A 226 -9.53 -21.99 -7.59
#